data_76f1eff36a957491e1a1fc1d0b24e588
#
_entry.id   76f1eff36a957491e1a1fc1d0b24e588
#
_cell.length_a   1.000
_cell.length_b   1.000
_cell.length_c   1.000
_cell.angle_alpha   90.00
_cell.angle_beta   90.00
_cell.angle_gamma   90.00
#
_symmetry.space_group_name_H-M   'P 1'
#
loop_
_entity.id
_entity.type
_entity.pdbx_description
1 polymer ?
#
loop_
_entity_poly.entity_id
_entity_poly.type
_entity_poly.pdbx_seq_one_letter_code
_entity_poly.pdbx_strand_id
1 'polypeptide(L)'
;MVDNKLSQYVQKQLDNRDKTGLVNYLLYENGKIVINKKNYNDVIKKNKNVLRSNSIGKSMISYVIGHAVCEGYIDSVNVKLDDWIVLNDTLYADNTLLQVLNMTSGDEDYIGETKFNDDGLFNGERNKQVNRRTVAESMLWFKGTKKKKENSRYNYNAMSTGVAINYAIHKVGKDYEKLLKKIFADHVGIKDTFHFMKVSWSPKDVVKGSQRYSFFATSEDYLRIAKTIMNDYHSDSCIGDYLRFIYDNRIKKKLKDYPRRTNYQSAAATYEYGGQIHFSYKGMKDRVIFAMDGFAGQQMIIDMDNKRILIVNSIDQHYNWNKIVYKVIKN
;
A
#
# COMPACT_ATOMS: atom_id res chain seq x y z
N MET A 1 -16.75 -9.89 -23.95
CA MET A 1 -18.05 -10.16 -23.26
C MET A 1 -17.72 -10.46 -21.81
N VAL A 2 -18.23 -9.66 -20.88
CA VAL A 2 -18.12 -9.97 -19.46
C VAL A 2 -18.75 -11.32 -19.24
N ASP A 3 -18.01 -12.24 -18.65
CA ASP A 3 -18.57 -13.53 -18.27
C ASP A 3 -19.72 -13.29 -17.29
N ASN A 4 -20.95 -13.45 -17.77
CA ASN A 4 -22.17 -13.26 -16.95
C ASN A 4 -22.10 -14.12 -15.68
N LYS A 5 -21.37 -15.26 -15.75
CA LYS A 5 -21.11 -16.14 -14.62
C LYS A 5 -20.26 -15.48 -13.52
N LEU A 6 -19.21 -14.70 -13.90
CA LEU A 6 -18.41 -13.97 -12.93
C LEU A 6 -19.27 -12.92 -12.22
N SER A 7 -20.02 -12.12 -12.99
CA SER A 7 -20.89 -11.08 -12.44
C SER A 7 -21.94 -11.64 -11.47
N GLN A 8 -22.58 -12.76 -11.81
CA GLN A 8 -23.53 -13.44 -10.94
C GLN A 8 -22.85 -14.01 -9.68
N TYR A 9 -21.66 -14.57 -9.84
CA TYR A 9 -20.91 -15.09 -8.69
C TYR A 9 -20.45 -13.99 -7.73
N VAL A 10 -19.98 -12.87 -8.24
CA VAL A 10 -19.66 -11.69 -7.42
C VAL A 10 -20.88 -11.20 -6.67
N GLN A 11 -22.04 -11.12 -7.34
CA GLN A 11 -23.30 -10.75 -6.68
C GLN A 11 -23.62 -11.69 -5.51
N LYS A 12 -23.52 -12.99 -5.72
CA LYS A 12 -23.75 -13.99 -4.65
C LYS A 12 -22.78 -13.80 -3.46
N GLN A 13 -21.52 -13.40 -3.73
CA GLN A 13 -20.56 -13.09 -2.64
C GLN A 13 -20.98 -11.84 -1.86
N LEU A 14 -21.43 -10.79 -2.54
CA LEU A 14 -21.93 -9.56 -1.95
C LEU A 14 -23.23 -9.76 -1.16
N ASP A 15 -24.17 -10.56 -1.69
CA ASP A 15 -25.44 -10.87 -1.03
C ASP A 15 -25.21 -11.65 0.29
N ASN A 16 -24.11 -12.40 0.33
CA ASN A 16 -23.69 -13.15 1.51
C ASN A 16 -22.59 -12.41 2.32
N ARG A 17 -22.66 -11.06 2.33
CA ARG A 17 -21.67 -10.18 2.94
C ARG A 17 -21.29 -10.56 4.38
N ASP A 18 -22.25 -10.95 5.18
CA ASP A 18 -22.01 -11.29 6.60
C ASP A 18 -21.09 -12.50 6.79
N LYS A 19 -20.96 -13.35 5.76
CA LYS A 19 -20.03 -14.49 5.74
C LYS A 19 -18.76 -14.21 4.93
N THR A 20 -18.85 -13.40 3.88
CA THR A 20 -17.73 -13.16 2.94
C THR A 20 -16.94 -11.91 3.28
N GLY A 21 -17.57 -10.97 3.97
CA GLY A 21 -17.03 -9.64 4.21
C GLY A 21 -17.03 -8.71 2.99
N LEU A 22 -17.33 -9.20 1.79
CA LEU A 22 -17.24 -8.43 0.55
C LEU A 22 -18.29 -7.31 0.52
N VAL A 23 -17.84 -6.07 0.29
CA VAL A 23 -18.73 -4.89 0.22
C VAL A 23 -18.66 -4.15 -1.10
N ASN A 24 -17.57 -4.32 -1.85
CA ASN A 24 -17.38 -3.69 -3.15
C ASN A 24 -16.54 -4.57 -4.07
N TYR A 25 -16.94 -4.63 -5.32
CA TYR A 25 -16.18 -5.27 -6.40
C TYR A 25 -16.31 -4.47 -7.69
N LEU A 26 -15.18 -3.97 -8.19
CA LEU A 26 -15.12 -3.21 -9.42
C LEU A 26 -14.03 -3.82 -10.32
N LEU A 27 -14.41 -4.21 -11.53
CA LEU A 27 -13.51 -4.67 -12.58
C LEU A 27 -13.57 -3.68 -13.77
N TYR A 28 -12.40 -3.20 -14.15
CA TYR A 28 -12.20 -2.33 -15.31
C TYR A 28 -11.27 -3.02 -16.29
N GLU A 29 -11.66 -3.06 -17.56
CA GLU A 29 -10.89 -3.68 -18.64
C GLU A 29 -11.02 -2.86 -19.93
N ASN A 30 -9.90 -2.66 -20.61
CA ASN A 30 -9.88 -2.04 -21.94
C ASN A 30 -10.73 -0.75 -22.06
N GLY A 31 -10.56 0.14 -21.09
CA GLY A 31 -11.25 1.43 -21.11
C GLY A 31 -12.66 1.44 -20.50
N LYS A 32 -13.21 0.30 -20.08
CA LYS A 32 -14.59 0.19 -19.62
C LYS A 32 -14.70 -0.46 -18.24
N ILE A 33 -15.66 0.01 -17.46
CA ILE A 33 -16.08 -0.71 -16.25
C ILE A 33 -16.95 -1.87 -16.69
N VAL A 34 -16.51 -3.09 -16.43
CA VAL A 34 -17.21 -4.32 -16.82
C VAL A 34 -18.03 -4.92 -15.67
N ILE A 35 -17.60 -4.71 -14.43
CA ILE A 35 -18.37 -5.05 -13.23
C ILE A 35 -18.22 -3.89 -12.23
N ASN A 36 -19.34 -3.41 -11.68
CA ASN A 36 -19.35 -2.46 -10.57
C ASN A 36 -20.51 -2.84 -9.64
N LYS A 37 -20.19 -3.58 -8.59
CA LYS A 37 -21.19 -4.11 -7.66
C LYS A 37 -20.82 -3.77 -6.22
N LYS A 38 -21.82 -3.37 -5.45
CA LYS A 38 -21.66 -2.87 -4.08
C LYS A 38 -22.77 -3.40 -3.18
N ASN A 39 -22.42 -3.71 -1.95
CA ASN A 39 -23.37 -4.00 -0.87
C ASN A 39 -22.82 -3.41 0.44
N TYR A 40 -22.98 -2.08 0.59
CA TYR A 40 -22.46 -1.36 1.75
C TYR A 40 -23.36 -1.55 2.97
N ASN A 41 -22.73 -1.70 4.14
CA ASN A 41 -23.43 -1.64 5.42
C ASN A 41 -23.75 -0.18 5.80
N ASP A 42 -24.52 0.00 6.87
CA ASP A 42 -24.96 1.32 7.29
C ASP A 42 -23.81 2.23 7.75
N VAL A 43 -22.74 1.65 8.29
CA VAL A 43 -21.55 2.40 8.69
C VAL A 43 -20.88 3.03 7.47
N ILE A 44 -20.69 2.25 6.40
CA ILE A 44 -20.10 2.74 5.14
C ILE A 44 -21.01 3.81 4.51
N LYS A 45 -22.33 3.57 4.46
CA LYS A 45 -23.31 4.53 3.92
C LYS A 45 -23.31 5.84 4.69
N LYS A 46 -23.32 5.81 6.02
CA LYS A 46 -23.24 7.01 6.88
C LYS A 46 -21.95 7.80 6.65
N ASN A 47 -20.86 7.13 6.30
CA ASN A 47 -19.57 7.74 5.96
C ASN A 47 -19.45 8.04 4.45
N LYS A 48 -20.54 8.36 3.75
CA LYS A 48 -20.56 8.77 2.33
C LYS A 48 -19.89 7.74 1.41
N ASN A 49 -20.06 6.46 1.69
CA ASN A 49 -19.48 5.33 0.92
C ASN A 49 -17.94 5.30 0.88
N VAL A 50 -17.30 5.94 1.83
CA VAL A 50 -15.85 5.96 1.95
C VAL A 50 -15.35 4.66 2.54
N LEU A 51 -14.34 4.08 1.92
CA LEU A 51 -13.75 2.79 2.22
C LEU A 51 -12.30 2.97 2.69
N ARG A 52 -11.93 2.26 3.73
CA ARG A 52 -10.57 2.31 4.28
C ARG A 52 -9.61 1.44 3.46
N SER A 53 -8.45 1.99 3.11
CA SER A 53 -7.44 1.30 2.31
C SER A 53 -6.65 0.23 3.06
N ASN A 54 -6.50 0.37 4.36
CA ASN A 54 -5.53 -0.38 5.14
C ASN A 54 -4.14 -0.34 4.46
N SER A 55 -3.48 -1.49 4.23
CA SER A 55 -2.12 -1.53 3.69
C SER A 55 -1.99 -1.18 2.21
N ILE A 56 -3.08 -1.07 1.44
CA ILE A 56 -3.01 -0.43 0.10
C ILE A 56 -2.40 0.97 0.20
N GLY A 57 -2.66 1.66 1.31
CA GLY A 57 -2.10 2.99 1.55
C GLY A 57 -0.57 3.04 1.58
N LYS A 58 0.12 1.93 1.88
CA LYS A 58 1.58 1.85 1.79
C LYS A 58 2.07 2.17 0.37
N SER A 59 1.41 1.62 -0.63
CA SER A 59 1.72 1.88 -2.03
C SER A 59 1.43 3.33 -2.43
N MET A 60 0.40 3.94 -1.82
CA MET A 60 0.13 5.37 -2.03
C MET A 60 1.20 6.26 -1.43
N ILE A 61 1.83 5.84 -0.32
CA ILE A 61 3.01 6.55 0.21
C ILE A 61 4.16 6.54 -0.80
N SER A 62 4.43 5.40 -1.42
CA SER A 62 5.43 5.32 -2.50
C SER A 62 5.09 6.26 -3.66
N TYR A 63 3.84 6.31 -4.07
CA TYR A 63 3.39 7.20 -5.14
C TYR A 63 3.58 8.69 -4.78
N VAL A 64 3.26 9.09 -3.54
CA VAL A 64 3.52 10.45 -3.03
C VAL A 64 5.03 10.75 -3.03
N ILE A 65 5.87 9.79 -2.64
CA ILE A 65 7.33 9.94 -2.66
C ILE A 65 7.85 10.11 -4.09
N GLY A 66 7.32 9.35 -5.06
CA GLY A 66 7.64 9.53 -6.47
C GLY A 66 7.37 10.94 -6.95
N HIS A 67 6.22 11.50 -6.61
CA HIS A 67 5.91 12.89 -6.90
C HIS A 67 6.82 13.88 -6.16
N ALA A 68 7.18 13.61 -4.90
CA ALA A 68 8.13 14.46 -4.17
C ALA A 68 9.52 14.47 -4.82
N VAL A 69 9.96 13.35 -5.39
CA VAL A 69 11.17 13.26 -6.20
C VAL A 69 11.01 14.07 -7.49
N CYS A 70 9.92 13.91 -8.21
CA CYS A 70 9.68 14.62 -9.46
C CYS A 70 9.54 16.14 -9.30
N GLU A 71 9.07 16.61 -8.16
CA GLU A 71 8.98 18.04 -7.82
C GLU A 71 10.29 18.59 -7.22
N GLY A 72 11.34 17.78 -7.10
CA GLY A 72 12.66 18.19 -6.59
C GLY A 72 12.74 18.38 -5.07
N TYR A 73 11.75 17.91 -4.30
CA TYR A 73 11.83 17.93 -2.82
C TYR A 73 12.76 16.86 -2.28
N ILE A 74 12.93 15.76 -3.00
CA ILE A 74 13.83 14.65 -2.70
C ILE A 74 14.66 14.39 -3.94
N ASP A 75 15.99 14.37 -3.83
CA ASP A 75 16.89 14.23 -4.98
C ASP A 75 16.69 12.91 -5.73
N SER A 76 16.54 11.82 -5.00
CA SER A 76 16.22 10.49 -5.53
C SER A 76 15.82 9.54 -4.42
N VAL A 77 15.31 8.36 -4.76
CA VAL A 77 15.05 7.30 -3.75
C VAL A 77 16.34 6.63 -3.24
N ASN A 78 17.49 6.91 -3.83
CA ASN A 78 18.79 6.41 -3.38
C ASN A 78 19.45 7.32 -2.32
N VAL A 79 18.83 8.45 -1.95
CA VAL A 79 19.33 9.29 -0.87
C VAL A 79 19.31 8.52 0.45
N LYS A 80 20.34 8.74 1.27
CA LYS A 80 20.36 8.29 2.66
C LYS A 80 19.42 9.14 3.50
N LEU A 81 18.92 8.56 4.59
CA LEU A 81 17.99 9.24 5.50
C LEU A 81 18.71 9.94 6.66
N ASP A 82 20.02 10.17 6.54
CA ASP A 82 20.89 10.72 7.59
C ASP A 82 20.75 12.25 7.78
N ASP A 83 20.06 12.92 6.88
CA ASP A 83 19.77 14.36 6.96
C ASP A 83 18.55 14.69 7.85
N TRP A 84 17.84 13.68 8.38
CA TRP A 84 16.71 13.89 9.26
C TRP A 84 17.03 13.53 10.71
N ILE A 85 17.18 14.56 11.55
CA ILE A 85 17.62 14.44 12.95
C ILE A 85 16.83 13.41 13.79
N VAL A 86 15.57 13.16 13.42
CA VAL A 86 14.71 12.16 14.08
C VAL A 86 15.28 10.75 13.95
N LEU A 87 16.01 10.47 12.88
CA LEU A 87 16.62 9.17 12.60
C LEU A 87 18.05 9.03 13.10
N ASN A 88 18.69 10.13 13.56
CA ASN A 88 20.08 10.09 14.03
C ASN A 88 20.27 9.01 15.11
N ASP A 89 21.40 8.31 15.02
CA ASP A 89 21.76 7.23 15.91
C ASP A 89 20.75 6.06 15.91
N THR A 90 20.13 5.83 14.76
CA THR A 90 19.24 4.67 14.52
C THR A 90 19.64 3.95 13.23
N LEU A 91 19.30 2.68 13.14
CA LEU A 91 19.54 1.90 11.90
C LEU A 91 18.90 2.51 10.64
N TYR A 92 17.88 3.34 10.80
CA TYR A 92 17.19 3.94 9.65
C TYR A 92 18.01 5.05 8.99
N ALA A 93 18.87 5.76 9.74
CA ALA A 93 19.77 6.77 9.17
C ALA A 93 20.77 6.15 8.16
N ASP A 94 21.17 4.89 8.39
CA ASP A 94 22.11 4.17 7.50
C ASP A 94 21.45 3.64 6.22
N ASN A 95 20.14 3.79 6.06
CA ASN A 95 19.40 3.27 4.93
C ASN A 95 19.13 4.33 3.87
N THR A 96 19.06 3.88 2.63
CA THR A 96 18.47 4.68 1.55
C THR A 96 16.95 4.66 1.64
N LEU A 97 16.31 5.67 1.07
CA LEU A 97 14.84 5.71 0.98
C LEU A 97 14.30 4.48 0.22
N LEU A 98 14.99 4.02 -0.82
CA LEU A 98 14.62 2.80 -1.56
C LEU A 98 14.65 1.56 -0.66
N GLN A 99 15.66 1.39 0.21
CA GLN A 99 15.74 0.27 1.14
C GLN A 99 14.56 0.27 2.12
N VAL A 100 14.17 1.45 2.59
CA VAL A 100 12.99 1.61 3.46
C VAL A 100 11.70 1.30 2.70
N LEU A 101 11.57 1.78 1.46
CA LEU A 101 10.41 1.47 0.59
C LEU A 101 10.33 -0.01 0.24
N ASN A 102 11.46 -0.67 0.06
CA ASN A 102 11.54 -2.11 -0.21
C ASN A 102 11.43 -2.98 1.05
N MET A 103 11.28 -2.35 2.22
CA MET A 103 11.24 -3.07 3.52
C MET A 103 12.46 -3.96 3.77
N THR A 104 13.64 -3.42 3.47
CA THR A 104 14.95 -4.05 3.70
C THR A 104 15.84 -3.21 4.61
N SER A 105 15.24 -2.54 5.57
CA SER A 105 15.94 -1.61 6.47
C SER A 105 16.87 -2.30 7.49
N GLY A 106 16.81 -3.62 7.65
CA GLY A 106 17.56 -4.34 8.69
C GLY A 106 16.93 -4.27 10.07
N ASP A 107 15.63 -3.98 10.09
CA ASP A 107 14.84 -3.85 11.32
C ASP A 107 14.25 -5.17 11.83
N GLU A 108 14.46 -6.28 11.10
CA GLU A 108 13.96 -7.61 11.45
C GLU A 108 14.47 -8.14 12.80
N ASP A 109 15.61 -7.65 13.26
CA ASP A 109 16.17 -8.00 14.55
C ASP A 109 15.51 -7.22 15.71
N TYR A 110 14.80 -6.14 15.42
CA TYR A 110 14.21 -5.23 16.40
C TYR A 110 12.69 -5.24 16.39
N ILE A 111 12.11 -5.34 15.20
CA ILE A 111 10.65 -5.49 15.00
C ILE A 111 10.41 -6.71 14.14
N GLY A 112 9.61 -7.62 14.63
CA GLY A 112 9.18 -8.76 13.82
C GLY A 112 8.36 -8.32 12.61
N GLU A 113 8.37 -9.14 11.57
CA GLU A 113 7.45 -9.02 10.45
C GLU A 113 6.01 -8.90 10.98
N THR A 114 5.17 -8.14 10.30
CA THR A 114 3.72 -8.17 10.55
C THR A 114 3.21 -9.55 10.14
N LYS A 115 3.46 -10.54 10.95
CA LYS A 115 2.87 -11.87 10.78
C LYS A 115 1.46 -11.80 11.31
N PHE A 116 0.52 -12.17 10.47
CA PHE A 116 -0.71 -12.77 10.93
C PHE A 116 -0.35 -14.20 11.35
N ASN A 117 0.19 -14.36 12.53
CA ASN A 117 0.28 -15.67 13.15
C ASN A 117 -1.14 -16.19 13.35
N ASP A 118 -1.32 -17.49 13.25
CA ASP A 118 -2.59 -18.16 13.52
C ASP A 118 -3.12 -17.86 14.93
N ASP A 119 -2.26 -17.41 15.84
CA ASP A 119 -2.57 -16.98 17.21
C ASP A 119 -2.83 -15.47 17.36
N GLY A 120 -2.80 -14.70 16.27
CA GLY A 120 -3.05 -13.25 16.28
C GLY A 120 -2.00 -12.42 17.02
N LEU A 121 -0.88 -13.01 17.41
CA LEU A 121 0.21 -12.31 18.05
C LEU A 121 1.05 -11.60 16.99
N PHE A 122 0.95 -10.28 16.98
CA PHE A 122 2.02 -9.45 16.41
C PHE A 122 3.30 -9.76 17.15
N ASN A 123 4.37 -10.06 16.42
CA ASN A 123 5.67 -10.25 17.02
C ASN A 123 6.07 -9.00 17.78
N GLY A 124 5.85 -9.05 19.08
CA GLY A 124 6.25 -8.07 20.05
C GLY A 124 5.33 -6.85 20.20
N GLU A 125 5.25 -6.37 21.41
CA GLU A 125 4.56 -5.15 21.81
C GLU A 125 5.05 -3.92 21.03
N ARG A 126 6.31 -3.92 20.56
CA ARG A 126 6.88 -2.84 19.74
C ARG A 126 6.08 -2.59 18.46
N ASN A 127 5.66 -3.63 17.76
CA ASN A 127 4.88 -3.47 16.52
C ASN A 127 3.46 -2.92 16.76
N LYS A 128 2.83 -3.28 17.88
CA LYS A 128 1.54 -2.69 18.31
C LYS A 128 1.69 -1.22 18.64
N GLN A 129 2.79 -0.84 19.27
CA GLN A 129 3.02 0.52 19.71
C GLN A 129 3.42 1.46 18.57
N VAL A 130 4.20 0.97 17.59
CA VAL A 130 4.55 1.71 16.36
C VAL A 130 3.31 2.24 15.63
N ASN A 131 2.25 1.45 15.58
CA ASN A 131 1.00 1.88 14.94
C ASN A 131 0.23 2.97 15.71
N ARG A 132 0.65 3.30 16.91
CA ARG A 132 -0.08 4.22 17.82
C ARG A 132 0.71 5.48 18.13
N ARG A 133 2.00 5.56 17.78
CA ARG A 133 2.89 6.67 18.09
C ARG A 133 3.34 7.40 16.83
N THR A 134 3.85 8.60 17.02
CA THR A 134 4.58 9.30 15.96
C THR A 134 5.88 8.56 15.62
N VAL A 135 6.44 8.81 14.44
CA VAL A 135 7.73 8.24 14.08
C VAL A 135 8.82 8.72 15.04
N ALA A 136 8.79 10.00 15.43
CA ALA A 136 9.76 10.55 16.39
C ALA A 136 9.75 9.81 17.74
N GLU A 137 8.57 9.56 18.32
CA GLU A 137 8.45 8.77 19.56
C GLU A 137 8.93 7.34 19.36
N SER A 138 8.64 6.74 18.21
CA SER A 138 9.06 5.37 17.89
C SER A 138 10.57 5.27 17.75
N MET A 139 11.22 6.30 17.19
CA MET A 139 12.68 6.33 17.01
C MET A 139 13.44 6.31 18.34
N LEU A 140 12.83 6.73 19.45
CA LEU A 140 13.46 6.59 20.77
C LEU A 140 13.79 5.14 21.11
N TRP A 141 13.03 4.17 20.60
CA TRP A 141 13.30 2.74 20.80
C TRP A 141 14.38 2.17 19.89
N PHE A 142 14.74 2.90 18.84
CA PHE A 142 15.78 2.53 17.90
C PHE A 142 17.11 3.24 18.16
N LYS A 143 17.20 4.10 19.19
CA LYS A 143 18.46 4.76 19.57
C LYS A 143 19.54 3.72 19.89
N GLY A 144 20.76 3.96 19.38
CA GLY A 144 21.89 3.06 19.49
C GLY A 144 21.80 1.81 18.61
N THR A 145 20.76 1.67 17.79
CA THR A 145 20.66 0.54 16.86
C THR A 145 21.44 0.82 15.58
N LYS A 146 22.03 -0.23 15.02
CA LYS A 146 22.76 -0.17 13.74
C LYS A 146 22.30 -1.27 12.82
N LYS A 147 22.40 -1.03 11.52
CA LYS A 147 22.16 -2.04 10.50
C LYS A 147 23.26 -3.11 10.62
N LYS A 148 22.87 -4.36 10.87
CA LYS A 148 23.81 -5.45 11.08
C LYS A 148 24.37 -6.05 9.77
N LYS A 149 23.64 -5.88 8.67
CA LYS A 149 23.98 -6.44 7.34
C LYS A 149 23.67 -5.45 6.25
N GLU A 150 24.56 -5.33 5.29
CA GLU A 150 24.37 -4.46 4.14
C GLU A 150 23.14 -4.88 3.31
N ASN A 151 22.96 -6.18 3.08
CA ASN A 151 21.81 -6.76 2.39
C ASN A 151 20.84 -7.37 3.39
N SER A 152 19.98 -6.54 3.95
CA SER A 152 18.94 -6.96 4.87
C SER A 152 17.82 -7.72 4.16
N ARG A 153 17.14 -8.60 4.89
CA ARG A 153 16.01 -9.35 4.36
C ARG A 153 14.76 -8.46 4.27
N TYR A 154 13.88 -8.84 3.34
CA TYR A 154 12.54 -8.31 3.34
C TYR A 154 11.85 -8.58 4.69
N ASN A 155 11.39 -7.52 5.32
CA ASN A 155 10.67 -7.55 6.59
C ASN A 155 9.46 -6.62 6.55
N TYR A 156 8.29 -7.18 6.20
CA TYR A 156 7.06 -6.38 6.06
C TYR A 156 6.61 -5.82 7.41
N ASN A 157 6.61 -4.51 7.54
CA ASN A 157 6.21 -3.84 8.78
C ASN A 157 5.59 -2.46 8.54
N ALA A 158 5.02 -1.86 9.59
CA ALA A 158 4.44 -0.52 9.53
C ALA A 158 5.47 0.59 9.76
N MET A 159 6.59 0.28 10.43
CA MET A 159 7.60 1.29 10.77
C MET A 159 8.31 1.82 9.53
N SER A 160 8.78 0.95 8.65
CA SER A 160 9.43 1.35 7.40
C SER A 160 8.55 2.30 6.60
N THR A 161 7.24 2.01 6.47
CA THR A 161 6.31 2.92 5.79
C THR A 161 6.13 4.24 6.55
N GLY A 162 6.06 4.16 7.89
CA GLY A 162 5.98 5.35 8.74
C GLY A 162 7.20 6.26 8.57
N VAL A 163 8.41 5.68 8.54
CA VAL A 163 9.65 6.41 8.27
C VAL A 163 9.61 7.06 6.89
N ALA A 164 9.28 6.30 5.84
CA ALA A 164 9.25 6.80 4.48
C ALA A 164 8.33 8.01 4.30
N ILE A 165 7.07 7.92 4.79
CA ILE A 165 6.12 9.04 4.62
C ILE A 165 6.51 10.26 5.44
N ASN A 166 6.97 10.07 6.69
CA ASN A 166 7.30 11.21 7.53
C ASN A 166 8.65 11.83 7.12
N TYR A 167 9.55 11.08 6.50
CA TYR A 167 10.71 11.64 5.80
C TYR A 167 10.28 12.52 4.62
N ALA A 168 9.33 12.05 3.79
CA ALA A 168 8.80 12.88 2.72
C ALA A 168 8.14 14.16 3.25
N ILE A 169 7.37 14.07 4.35
CA ILE A 169 6.80 15.25 5.02
C ILE A 169 7.90 16.20 5.50
N HIS A 170 9.00 15.67 6.07
CA HIS A 170 10.14 16.47 6.48
C HIS A 170 10.78 17.21 5.28
N LYS A 171 11.01 16.52 4.17
CA LYS A 171 11.64 17.09 2.97
C LYS A 171 10.76 18.12 2.27
N VAL A 172 9.46 17.84 2.14
CA VAL A 172 8.49 18.73 1.49
C VAL A 172 8.11 19.92 2.41
N GLY A 173 8.12 19.70 3.71
CA GLY A 173 7.87 20.74 4.70
C GLY A 173 6.45 21.34 4.59
N LYS A 174 6.37 22.67 4.58
CA LYS A 174 5.09 23.41 4.54
C LYS A 174 4.27 23.17 3.27
N ASP A 175 4.88 22.74 2.18
CA ASP A 175 4.20 22.50 0.91
C ASP A 175 3.57 21.10 0.80
N TYR A 176 3.65 20.27 1.86
CA TYR A 176 3.19 18.89 1.81
C TYR A 176 1.69 18.76 1.48
N GLU A 177 0.83 19.56 2.11
CA GLU A 177 -0.61 19.53 1.79
C GLU A 177 -0.89 20.02 0.35
N LYS A 178 -0.10 20.98 -0.15
CA LYS A 178 -0.17 21.42 -1.55
C LYS A 178 0.27 20.32 -2.51
N LEU A 179 1.32 19.57 -2.17
CA LEU A 179 1.75 18.40 -2.93
C LEU A 179 0.64 17.33 -2.98
N LEU A 180 0.02 17.00 -1.84
CA LEU A 180 -1.09 16.06 -1.81
C LEU A 180 -2.27 16.52 -2.68
N LYS A 181 -2.61 17.80 -2.63
CA LYS A 181 -3.66 18.37 -3.50
C LYS A 181 -3.29 18.23 -4.96
N LYS A 182 -2.05 18.58 -5.36
CA LYS A 182 -1.56 18.44 -6.74
C LYS A 182 -1.66 17.00 -7.24
N ILE A 183 -1.31 16.01 -6.40
CA ILE A 183 -1.38 14.60 -6.74
C ILE A 183 -2.84 14.13 -6.84
N PHE A 184 -3.60 14.25 -5.78
CA PHE A 184 -4.88 13.56 -5.67
C PHE A 184 -6.06 14.36 -6.25
N ALA A 185 -6.09 15.67 -6.07
CA ALA A 185 -7.16 16.49 -6.64
C ALA A 185 -6.90 16.82 -8.12
N ASP A 186 -5.70 17.31 -8.44
CA ASP A 186 -5.43 17.85 -9.78
C ASP A 186 -5.00 16.76 -10.77
N HIS A 187 -4.05 15.87 -10.40
CA HIS A 187 -3.52 14.84 -11.30
C HIS A 187 -4.42 13.59 -11.35
N VAL A 188 -4.80 13.03 -10.21
CA VAL A 188 -5.71 11.86 -10.13
C VAL A 188 -7.16 12.23 -10.43
N GLY A 189 -7.56 13.44 -10.10
CA GLY A 189 -8.93 13.91 -10.30
C GLY A 189 -9.92 13.29 -9.31
N ILE A 190 -9.53 13.15 -8.05
CA ILE A 190 -10.43 12.72 -6.96
C ILE A 190 -11.65 13.65 -6.93
N LYS A 191 -12.84 13.06 -6.88
CA LYS A 191 -14.11 13.82 -6.90
C LYS A 191 -14.83 13.85 -5.55
N ASP A 192 -14.59 12.82 -4.74
CA ASP A 192 -15.26 12.69 -3.46
C ASP A 192 -14.32 13.01 -2.31
N THR A 193 -14.20 12.10 -1.36
CA THR A 193 -13.36 12.28 -0.19
C THR A 193 -12.10 11.42 -0.31
N PHE A 194 -10.94 12.07 -0.19
CA PHE A 194 -9.66 11.41 -0.04
C PHE A 194 -8.88 12.05 1.10
N HIS A 195 -8.45 11.27 2.07
CA HIS A 195 -7.53 11.72 3.11
C HIS A 195 -6.75 10.56 3.71
N PHE A 196 -5.50 10.82 4.07
CA PHE A 196 -4.72 9.92 4.90
C PHE A 196 -5.12 10.02 6.37
N MET A 197 -4.99 8.90 7.08
CA MET A 197 -5.12 8.92 8.53
C MET A 197 -3.99 9.73 9.15
N LYS A 198 -4.32 10.59 10.09
CA LYS A 198 -3.34 11.27 10.94
C LYS A 198 -3.09 10.47 12.21
N VAL A 199 -1.90 10.61 12.79
CA VAL A 199 -1.63 10.06 14.12
C VAL A 199 -2.32 10.97 15.13
N SER A 200 -3.40 10.50 15.74
CA SER A 200 -4.06 11.21 16.83
C SER A 200 -3.90 10.42 18.11
N TRP A 201 -2.97 10.86 18.97
CA TRP A 201 -2.82 10.23 20.29
C TRP A 201 -3.20 11.15 21.43
N SER A 202 -3.14 12.42 21.21
CA SER A 202 -3.60 13.41 22.15
C SER A 202 -4.39 14.48 21.40
N PRO A 203 -5.51 14.98 21.93
CA PRO A 203 -6.19 16.14 21.37
C PRO A 203 -5.30 17.39 21.32
N LYS A 204 -4.19 17.39 22.04
CA LYS A 204 -3.24 18.50 22.12
C LYS A 204 -2.03 18.35 21.22
N ASP A 205 -1.71 17.11 20.77
CA ASP A 205 -0.46 16.81 20.08
C ASP A 205 -0.70 16.20 18.71
N VAL A 206 -1.43 16.88 17.88
CA VAL A 206 -1.22 16.71 16.45
C VAL A 206 0.14 17.31 16.19
N VAL A 207 1.21 16.50 16.32
CA VAL A 207 2.52 16.88 15.81
C VAL A 207 2.27 17.18 14.33
N LYS A 208 2.35 18.46 13.97
CA LYS A 208 2.21 18.89 12.58
C LYS A 208 3.15 18.03 11.75
N GLY A 209 2.59 17.30 10.78
CA GLY A 209 3.38 16.49 9.88
C GLY A 209 3.44 15.00 10.20
N SER A 210 2.83 14.50 11.27
CA SER A 210 2.79 13.05 11.51
C SER A 210 1.59 12.42 10.79
N GLN A 211 1.86 11.48 9.88
CA GLN A 211 0.84 10.85 9.04
C GLN A 211 0.99 9.33 9.06
N ARG A 212 -0.13 8.63 8.91
CA ARG A 212 -0.19 7.18 8.65
C ARG A 212 -0.40 6.89 7.17
N TYR A 213 -0.08 5.67 6.77
CA TYR A 213 -0.24 5.24 5.38
C TYR A 213 -1.69 4.94 4.99
N SER A 214 -2.54 4.50 5.90
CA SER A 214 -3.93 4.17 5.55
C SER A 214 -4.70 5.43 5.14
N PHE A 215 -5.42 5.34 4.02
CA PHE A 215 -6.28 6.41 3.51
C PHE A 215 -7.72 5.95 3.40
N PHE A 216 -8.61 6.90 3.15
CA PHE A 216 -10.03 6.71 2.90
C PHE A 216 -10.39 7.31 1.55
N ALA A 217 -11.16 6.58 0.75
CA ALA A 217 -11.67 7.03 -0.55
C ALA A 217 -12.91 6.24 -0.94
N THR A 218 -13.68 6.72 -1.92
CA THR A 218 -14.76 5.94 -2.53
C THR A 218 -14.21 4.88 -3.49
N SER A 219 -15.01 3.88 -3.85
CA SER A 219 -14.65 2.87 -4.84
C SER A 219 -14.26 3.47 -6.18
N GLU A 220 -14.97 4.52 -6.61
CA GLU A 220 -14.72 5.26 -7.83
C GLU A 220 -13.38 6.01 -7.79
N ASP A 221 -13.03 6.57 -6.64
CA ASP A 221 -11.75 7.26 -6.45
C ASP A 221 -10.59 6.28 -6.37
N TYR A 222 -10.78 5.09 -5.82
CA TYR A 222 -9.81 4.00 -5.96
C TYR A 222 -9.54 3.66 -7.44
N LEU A 223 -10.59 3.61 -8.27
CA LEU A 223 -10.42 3.40 -9.70
C LEU A 223 -9.69 4.55 -10.37
N ARG A 224 -9.98 5.82 -10.01
CA ARG A 224 -9.26 6.98 -10.56
C ARG A 224 -7.76 6.89 -10.23
N ILE A 225 -7.41 6.62 -8.98
CA ILE A 225 -6.03 6.39 -8.55
C ILE A 225 -5.38 5.29 -9.39
N ALA A 226 -6.01 4.13 -9.49
CA ALA A 226 -5.44 2.99 -10.22
C ALA A 226 -5.26 3.28 -11.73
N LYS A 227 -6.21 3.97 -12.36
CA LYS A 227 -6.09 4.40 -13.76
C LYS A 227 -4.96 5.39 -13.96
N THR A 228 -4.80 6.34 -13.06
CA THR A 228 -3.72 7.33 -13.14
C THR A 228 -2.37 6.64 -12.99
N ILE A 229 -2.19 5.76 -12.01
CA ILE A 229 -0.95 4.97 -11.86
C ILE A 229 -0.66 4.14 -13.12
N MET A 230 -1.68 3.53 -13.74
CA MET A 230 -1.51 2.78 -15.00
C MET A 230 -1.09 3.68 -16.15
N ASN A 231 -1.69 4.86 -16.28
CA ASN A 231 -1.33 5.83 -17.31
C ASN A 231 0.07 6.39 -17.10
N ASP A 232 0.42 6.75 -15.86
CA ASP A 232 1.75 7.23 -15.49
C ASP A 232 2.83 6.20 -15.82
N TYR A 233 2.61 4.92 -15.47
CA TYR A 233 3.57 3.85 -15.76
C TYR A 233 3.91 3.76 -17.26
N HIS A 234 2.95 4.02 -18.13
CA HIS A 234 3.13 3.99 -19.58
C HIS A 234 3.56 5.33 -20.19
N SER A 235 3.67 6.39 -19.40
CA SER A 235 4.07 7.71 -19.87
C SER A 235 5.59 7.93 -19.82
N ASP A 236 6.10 8.81 -20.67
CA ASP A 236 7.49 9.30 -20.66
C ASP A 236 7.64 10.47 -19.67
N SER A 237 7.06 10.34 -18.48
CA SER A 237 7.09 11.34 -17.44
C SER A 237 8.01 10.91 -16.29
N CYS A 238 8.46 11.87 -15.48
CA CYS A 238 9.24 11.57 -14.28
C CYS A 238 8.56 10.57 -13.36
N ILE A 239 7.24 10.66 -13.14
CA ILE A 239 6.51 9.73 -12.31
C ILE A 239 6.44 8.34 -12.98
N GLY A 240 6.37 8.28 -14.31
CA GLY A 240 6.46 7.04 -15.08
C GLY A 240 7.82 6.37 -14.90
N ASP A 241 8.90 7.15 -15.01
CA ASP A 241 10.28 6.67 -14.75
C ASP A 241 10.43 6.15 -13.32
N TYR A 242 9.87 6.86 -12.34
CA TYR A 242 9.86 6.41 -10.95
C TYR A 242 9.14 5.06 -10.79
N LEU A 243 7.95 4.90 -11.37
CA LEU A 243 7.18 3.65 -11.26
C LEU A 243 7.92 2.47 -11.94
N ARG A 244 8.55 2.70 -13.08
CA ARG A 244 9.41 1.70 -13.75
C ARG A 244 10.64 1.38 -12.90
N PHE A 245 11.30 2.40 -12.34
CA PHE A 245 12.46 2.23 -11.48
C PHE A 245 12.17 1.34 -10.26
N ILE A 246 11.07 1.57 -9.53
CA ILE A 246 10.71 0.72 -8.38
C ILE A 246 10.34 -0.70 -8.80
N TYR A 247 9.74 -0.88 -9.99
CA TYR A 247 9.50 -2.19 -10.55
C TYR A 247 10.81 -2.92 -10.86
N ASP A 248 11.77 -2.27 -11.47
CA ASP A 248 13.07 -2.86 -11.84
C ASP A 248 13.95 -3.16 -10.62
N ASN A 249 13.82 -2.36 -9.56
CA ASN A 249 14.56 -2.54 -8.30
C ASN A 249 13.78 -3.33 -7.23
N ARG A 250 12.77 -4.10 -7.62
CA ARG A 250 12.03 -4.99 -6.72
C ARG A 250 12.92 -6.12 -6.22
N ILE A 251 12.63 -6.60 -5.04
CA ILE A 251 13.40 -7.64 -4.35
C ILE A 251 12.57 -8.91 -4.17
N LYS A 252 13.24 -10.05 -4.08
CA LYS A 252 12.58 -11.33 -3.79
C LYS A 252 12.13 -11.39 -2.34
N LYS A 253 10.87 -11.76 -2.12
CA LYS A 253 10.37 -12.15 -0.80
C LYS A 253 10.82 -13.57 -0.47
N LYS A 254 11.28 -13.81 0.75
CA LYS A 254 11.54 -15.19 1.21
C LYS A 254 10.21 -15.83 1.60
N LEU A 255 9.66 -16.65 0.72
CA LEU A 255 8.38 -17.35 0.92
C LEU A 255 8.34 -18.30 2.13
N LYS A 256 9.49 -18.65 2.71
CA LYS A 256 9.54 -19.47 3.95
C LYS A 256 8.86 -18.82 5.13
N ASP A 257 8.76 -17.49 5.13
CA ASP A 257 8.20 -16.70 6.22
C ASP A 257 6.69 -16.47 6.07
N TYR A 258 6.11 -16.84 4.91
CA TYR A 258 4.66 -16.82 4.73
C TYR A 258 4.14 -18.24 4.98
N PRO A 259 3.29 -18.46 5.99
CA PRO A 259 2.65 -19.74 6.17
C PRO A 259 2.00 -20.18 4.86
N ARG A 260 1.96 -21.48 4.57
CA ARG A 260 1.36 -22.09 3.37
C ARG A 260 -0.09 -21.61 3.22
N ARG A 261 -0.26 -20.40 2.74
CA ARG A 261 -1.58 -19.85 2.56
C ARG A 261 -2.15 -20.41 1.28
N THR A 262 -3.21 -21.16 1.45
CA THR A 262 -4.08 -21.60 0.36
C THR A 262 -4.84 -20.43 -0.27
N ASN A 263 -4.82 -19.25 0.35
CA ASN A 263 -5.50 -18.07 -0.15
C ASN A 263 -4.61 -17.31 -1.13
N TYR A 264 -5.23 -16.89 -2.20
CA TYR A 264 -4.65 -16.16 -3.33
C TYR A 264 -4.60 -14.65 -3.10
N GLN A 265 -4.33 -14.21 -1.86
CA GLN A 265 -4.10 -12.82 -1.52
C GLN A 265 -2.82 -12.33 -2.20
N SER A 266 -2.76 -11.07 -2.60
CA SER A 266 -1.61 -10.52 -3.33
C SER A 266 -0.30 -10.70 -2.57
N ALA A 267 -0.30 -10.51 -1.25
CA ALA A 267 0.89 -10.74 -0.43
C ALA A 267 1.39 -12.19 -0.47
N ALA A 268 0.48 -13.16 -0.52
CA ALA A 268 0.79 -14.59 -0.54
C ALA A 268 1.00 -15.15 -1.96
N ALA A 269 0.36 -14.55 -2.97
CA ALA A 269 0.40 -15.00 -4.36
C ALA A 269 1.53 -14.35 -5.19
N THR A 270 2.30 -13.43 -4.62
CA THR A 270 3.38 -12.71 -5.30
C THR A 270 4.74 -13.05 -4.71
N TYR A 271 5.79 -13.06 -5.55
CA TYR A 271 7.14 -13.48 -5.16
C TYR A 271 8.09 -12.33 -4.87
N GLU A 272 7.75 -11.12 -5.32
CA GLU A 272 8.62 -9.96 -5.23
C GLU A 272 7.89 -8.76 -4.60
N TYR A 273 8.68 -7.80 -4.11
CA TYR A 273 8.22 -6.57 -3.49
C TYR A 273 9.16 -5.42 -3.82
N GLY A 274 8.62 -4.25 -4.09
CA GLY A 274 9.41 -3.05 -4.35
C GLY A 274 8.55 -1.80 -4.21
N GLY A 275 9.11 -0.72 -3.71
CA GLY A 275 8.37 0.53 -3.61
C GLY A 275 7.01 0.40 -2.90
N GLN A 276 6.90 -0.43 -1.87
CA GLN A 276 5.65 -0.71 -1.15
C GLN A 276 4.55 -1.41 -2.00
N ILE A 277 4.94 -2.11 -3.08
CA ILE A 277 4.04 -2.81 -4.00
C ILE A 277 4.47 -4.28 -4.13
N HIS A 278 3.52 -5.19 -4.27
CA HIS A 278 3.75 -6.60 -4.53
C HIS A 278 3.80 -6.87 -6.03
N PHE A 279 4.78 -7.68 -6.46
CA PHE A 279 5.05 -8.02 -7.86
C PHE A 279 5.19 -9.52 -8.09
N SER A 280 5.23 -9.91 -9.35
CA SER A 280 5.49 -11.29 -9.80
C SER A 280 4.44 -12.27 -9.27
N TYR A 281 3.21 -12.12 -9.73
CA TYR A 281 2.11 -13.03 -9.40
C TYR A 281 2.43 -14.47 -9.81
N LYS A 282 2.06 -15.42 -8.98
CA LYS A 282 2.18 -16.86 -9.23
C LYS A 282 1.53 -17.22 -10.58
N GLY A 283 2.33 -17.80 -11.48
CA GLY A 283 1.88 -18.17 -12.84
C GLY A 283 1.71 -16.99 -13.81
N MET A 284 2.20 -15.79 -13.46
CA MET A 284 2.13 -14.57 -14.27
C MET A 284 3.40 -13.71 -14.08
N LYS A 285 4.57 -14.34 -13.96
CA LYS A 285 5.81 -13.63 -13.61
C LYS A 285 6.27 -12.64 -14.67
N ASP A 286 5.93 -12.90 -15.93
CA ASP A 286 6.37 -12.10 -17.07
C ASP A 286 5.41 -10.93 -17.35
N ARG A 287 4.35 -10.79 -16.56
CA ARG A 287 3.40 -9.69 -16.65
C ARG A 287 3.69 -8.62 -15.60
N VAL A 288 3.62 -7.37 -16.01
CA VAL A 288 3.77 -6.23 -15.11
C VAL A 288 2.44 -6.01 -14.38
N ILE A 289 2.35 -6.55 -13.16
CA ILE A 289 1.16 -6.43 -12.32
C ILE A 289 1.57 -5.74 -11.02
N PHE A 290 0.97 -4.58 -10.75
CA PHE A 290 1.08 -3.88 -9.48
C PHE A 290 -0.03 -4.37 -8.57
N ALA A 291 0.33 -5.16 -7.56
CA ALA A 291 -0.62 -5.74 -6.64
C ALA A 291 -0.49 -5.09 -5.25
N MET A 292 -1.57 -4.52 -4.81
CA MET A 292 -1.66 -3.82 -3.53
C MET A 292 -2.76 -4.46 -2.71
N ASP A 293 -2.43 -4.90 -1.51
CA ASP A 293 -3.44 -5.47 -0.61
C ASP A 293 -3.48 -4.80 0.76
N GLY A 294 -4.59 -4.97 1.45
CA GLY A 294 -4.80 -4.43 2.78
C GLY A 294 -5.56 -5.41 3.67
N PHE A 295 -5.33 -5.28 4.96
CA PHE A 295 -6.03 -6.05 5.98
C PHE A 295 -7.54 -6.08 5.74
N ALA A 296 -8.18 -7.17 6.12
CA ALA A 296 -9.60 -7.46 5.91
C ALA A 296 -10.00 -7.58 4.43
N GLY A 297 -9.04 -7.84 3.52
CA GLY A 297 -9.35 -8.20 2.13
C GLY A 297 -9.46 -7.05 1.15
N GLN A 298 -8.84 -5.91 1.44
CA GLN A 298 -8.72 -4.84 0.46
C GLN A 298 -7.78 -5.25 -0.67
N GLN A 299 -8.18 -5.01 -1.93
CA GLN A 299 -7.32 -5.24 -3.09
C GLN A 299 -7.41 -4.08 -4.08
N MET A 300 -6.27 -3.63 -4.55
CA MET A 300 -6.14 -2.81 -5.75
C MET A 300 -5.06 -3.44 -6.61
N ILE A 301 -5.46 -4.01 -7.73
CA ILE A 301 -4.56 -4.73 -8.63
C ILE A 301 -4.61 -4.07 -10.00
N ILE A 302 -3.47 -3.70 -10.52
CA ILE A 302 -3.31 -3.02 -11.80
C ILE A 302 -2.43 -3.90 -12.69
N ASP A 303 -3.02 -4.50 -13.69
CA ASP A 303 -2.32 -5.26 -14.73
C ASP A 303 -2.01 -4.29 -15.88
N MET A 304 -0.77 -3.88 -15.94
CA MET A 304 -0.29 -2.88 -16.90
C MET A 304 -0.38 -3.40 -18.34
N ASP A 305 -0.02 -4.66 -18.55
CA ASP A 305 0.05 -5.27 -19.88
C ASP A 305 -1.34 -5.52 -20.47
N ASN A 306 -2.29 -5.95 -19.64
CA ASN A 306 -3.66 -6.22 -20.11
C ASN A 306 -4.64 -5.05 -19.90
N LYS A 307 -4.16 -3.89 -19.43
CA LYS A 307 -4.99 -2.70 -19.14
C LYS A 307 -6.22 -3.04 -18.29
N ARG A 308 -5.99 -3.84 -17.26
CA ARG A 308 -7.02 -4.35 -16.35
C ARG A 308 -6.78 -3.83 -14.93
N ILE A 309 -7.87 -3.39 -14.28
CA ILE A 309 -7.84 -2.93 -12.89
C ILE A 309 -8.92 -3.67 -12.12
N LEU A 310 -8.56 -4.18 -10.96
CA LEU A 310 -9.47 -4.80 -10.02
C LEU A 310 -9.41 -4.07 -8.68
N ILE A 311 -10.56 -3.57 -8.23
CA ILE A 311 -10.75 -2.95 -6.91
C ILE A 311 -11.71 -3.82 -6.10
N VAL A 312 -11.24 -4.33 -4.98
CA VAL A 312 -12.05 -5.09 -4.04
C VAL A 312 -11.94 -4.45 -2.67
N ASN A 313 -13.07 -4.18 -2.05
CA ASN A 313 -13.12 -3.74 -0.66
C ASN A 313 -13.97 -4.71 0.15
N SER A 314 -13.52 -4.96 1.36
CA SER A 314 -14.14 -5.93 2.26
C SER A 314 -14.02 -5.45 3.71
N ILE A 315 -14.95 -5.91 4.55
CA ILE A 315 -14.90 -5.74 6.01
C ILE A 315 -14.29 -6.95 6.71
N ASP A 316 -14.21 -8.06 5.98
CA ASP A 316 -13.59 -9.30 6.40
C ASP A 316 -13.04 -10.03 5.16
N GLN A 317 -12.08 -10.95 5.34
CA GLN A 317 -11.31 -11.56 4.25
C GLN A 317 -11.81 -12.97 3.85
N HIS A 318 -13.08 -13.27 4.02
CA HIS A 318 -13.64 -14.62 3.77
C HIS A 318 -14.29 -14.81 2.39
N TYR A 319 -14.16 -13.83 1.49
CA TYR A 319 -14.61 -14.01 0.11
C TYR A 319 -13.69 -14.94 -0.69
N ASN A 320 -14.14 -15.43 -1.83
CA ASN A 320 -13.38 -16.38 -2.64
C ASN A 320 -12.29 -15.70 -3.49
N TRP A 321 -11.12 -15.47 -2.90
CA TRP A 321 -9.94 -14.86 -3.55
C TRP A 321 -9.54 -15.54 -4.85
N ASN A 322 -9.56 -16.87 -4.89
CA ASN A 322 -9.15 -17.61 -6.06
C ASN A 322 -10.07 -17.30 -7.26
N LYS A 323 -11.37 -17.32 -7.02
CA LYS A 323 -12.36 -17.22 -8.11
C LYS A 323 -12.57 -15.79 -8.59
N ILE A 324 -12.66 -14.81 -7.67
CA ILE A 324 -13.04 -13.44 -8.04
C ILE A 324 -11.85 -12.47 -8.12
N VAL A 325 -10.65 -12.87 -7.67
CA VAL A 325 -9.43 -12.08 -7.79
C VAL A 325 -8.41 -12.80 -8.67
N TYR A 326 -7.81 -13.88 -8.18
CA TYR A 326 -6.68 -14.52 -8.85
C TYR A 326 -7.02 -14.99 -10.28
N LYS A 327 -8.09 -15.75 -10.47
CA LYS A 327 -8.49 -16.24 -11.80
C LYS A 327 -8.87 -15.11 -12.75
N VAL A 328 -9.45 -14.02 -12.23
CA VAL A 328 -9.81 -12.85 -13.04
C VAL A 328 -8.55 -12.16 -13.57
N ILE A 329 -7.54 -11.99 -12.73
CA ILE A 329 -6.27 -11.38 -13.18
C ILE A 329 -5.50 -12.33 -14.09
N LYS A 330 -5.58 -13.67 -13.86
CA LYS A 330 -4.86 -14.66 -14.67
C LYS A 330 -5.37 -14.77 -16.10
N ASN A 331 -6.70 -14.67 -16.30
CA ASN A 331 -7.32 -14.74 -17.62
C ASN A 331 -7.09 -13.46 -18.44
#